data_8a2272ee7259ad37ce2f62a08e6ef6d3
#
_entry.id   8a2272ee7259ad37ce2f62a08e6ef6d3
#
_cell.length_a   1.000
_cell.length_b   1.000
_cell.length_c   1.000
_cell.angle_alpha   90.00
_cell.angle_beta   90.00
_cell.angle_gamma   90.00
#
_symmetry.space_group_name_H-M   'P 1'
#
loop_
_entity.id
_entity.type
_entity.pdbx_description
1 polymer ?
#
loop_
_entity_poly.entity_id
_entity_poly.type
_entity_poly.pdbx_seq_one_letter_code
_entity_poly.pdbx_strand_id
1 'polypeptide(L)'
;PDGATVIFSAHGVSQAVRRAGGRRALRVFDATCPLVTKVHMEVARHCKAGDDVVLIGHAGHPEVEGTLGQWQRDAAAGNEIFLVEEPGDVERLQVNFPDRLAFVTQTTLSVDDTQAVIDALKRRFPAISGPRHDDICYATQNRQDAVKDLARQVDLVLVVGSVNSSNSNRLRELAEKQGIPSYLVDGADDIRAEWLEG
;
A
#
# COMPACT_ATOMS: atom_id res chain seq x y z
N PRO A 1 -18.17 -22.16 5.98
CA PRO A 1 -18.18 -23.58 6.32
C PRO A 1 -16.81 -24.22 6.07
N ASP A 2 -16.44 -25.25 6.83
CA ASP A 2 -15.23 -26.01 6.57
C ASP A 2 -15.34 -26.73 5.22
N GLY A 3 -14.22 -26.91 4.52
CA GLY A 3 -14.20 -27.47 3.16
C GLY A 3 -14.70 -26.52 2.07
N ALA A 4 -15.13 -25.30 2.39
CA ALA A 4 -15.59 -24.32 1.40
C ALA A 4 -14.44 -23.85 0.49
N THR A 5 -14.80 -23.35 -0.70
CA THR A 5 -13.86 -22.67 -1.59
C THR A 5 -13.70 -21.20 -1.18
N VAL A 6 -12.46 -20.75 -1.13
CA VAL A 6 -12.08 -19.36 -0.79
C VAL A 6 -11.06 -18.86 -1.79
N ILE A 7 -11.19 -17.58 -2.18
CA ILE A 7 -10.21 -16.87 -3.00
C ILE A 7 -9.53 -15.82 -2.13
N PHE A 8 -8.22 -15.86 -2.01
CA PHE A 8 -7.45 -14.73 -1.48
C PHE A 8 -7.34 -13.65 -2.56
N SER A 9 -7.70 -12.42 -2.21
CA SER A 9 -7.70 -11.31 -3.16
C SER A 9 -6.28 -10.88 -3.55
N ALA A 10 -6.19 -9.99 -4.55
CA ALA A 10 -4.93 -9.45 -5.02
C ALA A 10 -4.11 -8.72 -3.93
N HIS A 11 -4.76 -8.24 -2.89
CA HIS A 11 -4.10 -7.58 -1.74
C HIS A 11 -3.27 -8.52 -0.88
N GLY A 12 -3.41 -9.83 -1.05
CA GLY A 12 -2.77 -10.83 -0.19
C GLY A 12 -3.45 -10.94 1.18
N VAL A 13 -2.98 -11.88 1.97
CA VAL A 13 -3.50 -12.14 3.32
C VAL A 13 -2.36 -12.47 4.28
N SER A 14 -2.58 -12.26 5.57
CA SER A 14 -1.63 -12.59 6.62
C SER A 14 -1.35 -14.11 6.71
N GLN A 15 -0.21 -14.47 7.28
CA GLN A 15 0.13 -15.87 7.59
C GLN A 15 -0.90 -16.52 8.54
N ALA A 16 -1.52 -15.73 9.42
CA ALA A 16 -2.57 -16.21 10.31
C ALA A 16 -3.80 -16.69 9.54
N VAL A 17 -4.24 -15.90 8.53
CA VAL A 17 -5.35 -16.26 7.63
C VAL A 17 -5.03 -17.52 6.82
N ARG A 18 -3.81 -17.62 6.26
CA ARG A 18 -3.36 -18.83 5.54
C ARG A 18 -3.43 -20.08 6.42
N ARG A 19 -2.90 -19.99 7.64
CA ARG A 19 -2.96 -21.09 8.60
C ARG A 19 -4.40 -21.44 9.02
N ALA A 20 -5.26 -20.44 9.18
CA ALA A 20 -6.68 -20.68 9.50
C ALA A 20 -7.40 -21.40 8.36
N GLY A 21 -7.13 -21.03 7.11
CA GLY A 21 -7.67 -21.73 5.93
C GLY A 21 -7.26 -23.20 5.90
N GLY A 22 -5.98 -23.49 6.16
CA GLY A 22 -5.48 -24.87 6.24
C GLY A 22 -6.14 -25.70 7.35
N ARG A 23 -6.30 -25.12 8.56
CA ARG A 23 -6.97 -25.82 9.68
C ARG A 23 -8.43 -26.16 9.40
N ARG A 24 -9.11 -25.37 8.57
CA ARG A 24 -10.50 -25.56 8.19
C ARG A 24 -10.68 -26.37 6.92
N ALA A 25 -9.60 -26.97 6.40
CA ALA A 25 -9.58 -27.72 5.15
C ALA A 25 -10.24 -26.96 3.98
N LEU A 26 -10.06 -25.61 3.91
CA LEU A 26 -10.60 -24.81 2.83
C LEU A 26 -9.87 -25.10 1.51
N ARG A 27 -10.62 -25.12 0.42
CA ARG A 27 -10.04 -25.12 -0.93
C ARG A 27 -9.66 -23.69 -1.30
N VAL A 28 -8.37 -23.35 -1.15
CA VAL A 28 -7.87 -22.00 -1.35
C VAL A 28 -7.37 -21.80 -2.78
N PHE A 29 -7.86 -20.76 -3.45
CA PHE A 29 -7.26 -20.17 -4.64
C PHE A 29 -6.56 -18.87 -4.23
N ASP A 30 -5.26 -18.83 -4.39
CA ASP A 30 -4.46 -17.64 -4.05
C ASP A 30 -4.32 -16.75 -5.29
N ALA A 31 -5.06 -15.65 -5.33
CA ALA A 31 -5.01 -14.63 -6.38
C ALA A 31 -4.19 -13.41 -5.97
N THR A 32 -3.30 -13.53 -4.97
CA THR A 32 -2.40 -12.44 -4.54
C THR A 32 -1.59 -11.94 -5.73
N CYS A 33 -1.56 -10.62 -5.92
CA CYS A 33 -0.76 -9.99 -6.96
C CYS A 33 0.73 -10.38 -6.80
N PRO A 34 1.45 -10.70 -7.89
CA PRO A 34 2.88 -11.03 -7.81
C PRO A 34 3.73 -9.93 -7.16
N LEU A 35 3.37 -8.66 -7.34
CA LEU A 35 4.08 -7.55 -6.71
C LEU A 35 3.86 -7.53 -5.19
N VAL A 36 2.62 -7.74 -4.72
CA VAL A 36 2.32 -7.90 -3.29
C VAL A 36 3.05 -9.10 -2.72
N THR A 37 3.11 -10.21 -3.46
CA THR A 37 3.89 -11.40 -3.06
C THR A 37 5.36 -11.06 -2.89
N LYS A 38 5.95 -10.23 -3.78
CA LYS A 38 7.33 -9.74 -3.65
C LYS A 38 7.51 -8.99 -2.33
N VAL A 39 6.64 -8.04 -2.01
CA VAL A 39 6.69 -7.26 -0.75
C VAL A 39 6.58 -8.19 0.46
N HIS A 40 5.65 -9.15 0.45
CA HIS A 40 5.52 -10.16 1.49
C HIS A 40 6.80 -10.98 1.71
N MET A 41 7.47 -11.36 0.62
CA MET A 41 8.73 -12.11 0.70
C MET A 41 9.87 -11.25 1.24
N GLU A 42 9.93 -9.97 0.90
CA GLU A 42 10.93 -9.04 1.43
C GLU A 42 10.75 -8.83 2.94
N VAL A 43 9.52 -8.59 3.40
CA VAL A 43 9.22 -8.52 4.85
C VAL A 43 9.63 -9.79 5.57
N ALA A 44 9.28 -10.97 5.05
CA ALA A 44 9.65 -12.23 5.67
C ALA A 44 11.17 -12.47 5.68
N ARG A 45 11.89 -12.00 4.65
CA ARG A 45 13.35 -12.08 4.56
C ARG A 45 14.02 -11.23 5.64
N HIS A 46 13.61 -9.94 5.78
CA HIS A 46 14.16 -9.03 6.77
C HIS A 46 13.83 -9.50 8.20
N CYS A 47 12.61 -10.00 8.43
CA CYS A 47 12.24 -10.60 9.70
C CYS A 47 13.20 -11.72 10.12
N LYS A 48 13.53 -12.64 9.19
CA LYS A 48 14.48 -13.74 9.44
C LYS A 48 15.92 -13.28 9.59
N ALA A 49 16.31 -12.17 8.94
CA ALA A 49 17.64 -11.59 9.05
C ALA A 49 17.86 -10.86 10.38
N GLY A 50 16.80 -10.60 11.14
CA GLY A 50 16.85 -9.83 12.39
C GLY A 50 16.88 -8.33 12.15
N ASP A 51 16.49 -7.86 10.96
CA ASP A 51 16.40 -6.44 10.63
C ASP A 51 15.05 -5.86 11.07
N ASP A 52 15.00 -4.59 11.42
CA ASP A 52 13.75 -3.84 11.52
C ASP A 52 13.22 -3.48 10.13
N VAL A 53 11.90 -3.37 9.99
CA VAL A 53 11.26 -2.97 8.73
C VAL A 53 10.28 -1.83 8.96
N VAL A 54 10.32 -0.83 8.10
CA VAL A 54 9.28 0.20 7.98
C VAL A 54 8.39 -0.14 6.79
N LEU A 55 7.11 -0.35 7.03
CA LEU A 55 6.09 -0.44 6.00
C LEU A 55 5.49 0.95 5.80
N ILE A 56 5.64 1.51 4.60
CA ILE A 56 4.95 2.73 4.21
C ILE A 56 3.59 2.33 3.63
N GLY A 57 2.48 2.77 4.25
CA GLY A 57 1.14 2.36 3.82
C GLY A 57 0.04 2.90 4.73
N HIS A 58 -1.21 2.72 4.34
CA HIS A 58 -2.36 3.22 5.09
C HIS A 58 -2.89 2.17 6.09
N ALA A 59 -3.01 2.57 7.36
CA ALA A 59 -3.58 1.73 8.40
C ALA A 59 -4.98 1.23 8.02
N GLY A 60 -5.27 -0.05 8.33
CA GLY A 60 -6.55 -0.68 8.01
C GLY A 60 -6.74 -1.09 6.55
N HIS A 61 -5.80 -0.78 5.66
CA HIS A 61 -5.88 -1.24 4.27
C HIS A 61 -5.58 -2.76 4.21
N PRO A 62 -6.37 -3.57 3.45
CA PRO A 62 -6.18 -5.03 3.38
C PRO A 62 -4.78 -5.48 2.98
N GLU A 63 -4.11 -4.76 2.06
CA GLU A 63 -2.74 -5.05 1.64
C GLU A 63 -1.74 -4.80 2.79
N VAL A 64 -1.93 -3.72 3.55
CA VAL A 64 -1.09 -3.39 4.71
C VAL A 64 -1.26 -4.43 5.80
N GLU A 65 -2.49 -4.81 6.13
CA GLU A 65 -2.79 -5.87 7.10
C GLU A 65 -2.19 -7.22 6.66
N GLY A 66 -2.31 -7.55 5.36
CA GLY A 66 -1.70 -8.74 4.77
C GLY A 66 -0.18 -8.75 4.90
N THR A 67 0.45 -7.60 4.67
CA THR A 67 1.91 -7.40 4.70
C THR A 67 2.45 -7.42 6.14
N LEU A 68 1.83 -6.67 7.06
CA LEU A 68 2.15 -6.74 8.50
C LEU A 68 2.04 -8.16 9.04
N GLY A 69 1.03 -8.90 8.57
CA GLY A 69 0.80 -10.29 8.93
C GLY A 69 1.80 -11.31 8.35
N GLN A 70 2.80 -10.88 7.56
CA GLN A 70 3.94 -11.72 7.17
C GLN A 70 5.02 -11.75 8.26
N TRP A 71 5.00 -10.76 9.16
CA TRP A 71 5.95 -10.68 10.25
C TRP A 71 5.73 -11.84 11.24
N GLN A 72 6.72 -12.69 11.36
CA GLN A 72 6.71 -13.79 12.32
C GLN A 72 7.57 -13.39 13.51
N ARG A 73 6.94 -12.81 14.53
CA ARG A 73 7.62 -12.31 15.71
C ARG A 73 8.42 -13.42 16.39
N ASP A 74 9.73 -13.24 16.44
CA ASP A 74 10.62 -13.98 17.33
C ASP A 74 10.99 -13.05 18.49
N ALA A 75 10.49 -13.35 19.67
CA ALA A 75 10.73 -12.52 20.87
C ALA A 75 12.23 -12.45 21.25
N ALA A 76 13.03 -13.42 20.82
CA ALA A 76 14.47 -13.43 21.08
C ALA A 76 15.25 -12.54 20.11
N ALA A 77 14.72 -12.30 18.89
CA ALA A 77 15.40 -11.48 17.89
C ALA A 77 15.27 -9.97 18.15
N GLY A 78 14.21 -9.54 18.83
CA GLY A 78 13.96 -8.15 19.22
C GLY A 78 13.67 -7.19 18.06
N ASN A 79 13.65 -7.68 16.81
CA ASN A 79 13.34 -6.89 15.64
C ASN A 79 11.82 -6.73 15.45
N GLU A 80 11.41 -5.66 14.74
CA GLU A 80 9.99 -5.33 14.60
C GLU A 80 9.68 -4.72 13.22
N ILE A 81 8.38 -4.75 12.84
CA ILE A 81 7.85 -4.04 11.69
C ILE A 81 7.01 -2.85 12.16
N PHE A 82 7.25 -1.70 11.57
CA PHE A 82 6.62 -0.43 11.92
C PHE A 82 5.82 0.09 10.73
N LEU A 83 4.60 0.58 10.98
CA LEU A 83 3.79 1.25 9.98
C LEU A 83 4.03 2.76 10.03
N VAL A 84 4.21 3.37 8.85
CA VAL A 84 4.36 4.82 8.65
C VAL A 84 3.45 5.24 7.50
N GLU A 85 2.67 6.30 7.70
CA GLU A 85 1.75 6.82 6.69
C GLU A 85 2.26 8.13 6.07
N GLU A 86 2.88 8.99 6.88
CA GLU A 86 3.30 10.33 6.48
C GLU A 86 4.69 10.70 7.03
N PRO A 87 5.35 11.75 6.51
CA PRO A 87 6.67 12.17 7.00
C PRO A 87 6.70 12.51 8.50
N GLY A 88 5.59 13.01 9.07
CA GLY A 88 5.48 13.32 10.49
C GLY A 88 5.58 12.08 11.39
N ASP A 89 5.19 10.89 10.90
CA ASP A 89 5.34 9.64 11.64
C ASP A 89 6.80 9.24 11.75
N VAL A 90 7.60 9.54 10.71
CA VAL A 90 9.04 9.26 10.71
C VAL A 90 9.75 9.98 11.86
N GLU A 91 9.32 11.20 12.19
CA GLU A 91 9.92 11.97 13.29
C GLU A 91 9.72 11.31 14.65
N ARG A 92 8.60 10.62 14.84
CA ARG A 92 8.22 9.92 16.08
C ARG A 92 8.67 8.47 16.14
N LEU A 93 9.10 7.92 15.00
CA LEU A 93 9.44 6.51 14.86
C LEU A 93 10.62 6.12 15.77
N GLN A 94 10.46 5.08 16.55
CA GLN A 94 11.51 4.48 17.36
C GLN A 94 11.76 3.06 16.86
N VAL A 95 12.92 2.84 16.26
CA VAL A 95 13.35 1.54 15.77
C VAL A 95 14.32 0.89 16.73
N ASN A 96 14.37 -0.44 16.76
CA ASN A 96 15.26 -1.17 17.64
C ASN A 96 16.68 -1.27 17.08
N PHE A 97 16.81 -1.36 15.74
CA PHE A 97 18.09 -1.56 15.05
C PHE A 97 18.28 -0.57 13.90
N PRO A 98 18.64 0.70 14.16
CA PRO A 98 18.77 1.73 13.13
C PRO A 98 19.81 1.41 12.03
N ASP A 99 20.85 0.62 12.35
CA ASP A 99 21.86 0.20 11.37
C ASP A 99 21.45 -1.04 10.55
N ARG A 100 20.36 -1.70 10.93
CA ARG A 100 19.75 -2.85 10.25
C ARG A 100 18.29 -2.57 10.01
N LEU A 101 18.02 -1.52 9.26
CA LEU A 101 16.69 -1.03 8.96
C LEU A 101 16.42 -1.11 7.46
N ALA A 102 15.27 -1.63 7.09
CA ALA A 102 14.78 -1.64 5.72
C ALA A 102 13.42 -0.98 5.62
N PHE A 103 13.02 -0.54 4.42
CA PHE A 103 11.64 -0.16 4.16
C PHE A 103 11.06 -0.89 2.97
N VAL A 104 9.74 -1.07 3.00
CA VAL A 104 8.89 -1.55 1.91
C VAL A 104 7.66 -0.65 1.80
N THR A 105 6.93 -0.69 0.68
CA THR A 105 5.76 0.16 0.48
C THR A 105 4.53 -0.65 0.07
N GLN A 106 3.35 -0.12 0.40
CA GLN A 106 2.10 -0.55 -0.20
C GLN A 106 2.12 -0.22 -1.70
N THR A 107 1.56 -1.11 -2.53
CA THR A 107 1.72 -1.04 -4.00
C THR A 107 0.86 0.02 -4.69
N THR A 108 -0.12 0.61 -4.00
CA THR A 108 -1.12 1.54 -4.56
C THR A 108 -1.03 2.96 -3.99
N LEU A 109 0.10 3.32 -3.40
CA LEU A 109 0.33 4.67 -2.86
C LEU A 109 0.52 5.72 -3.96
N SER A 110 0.43 6.99 -3.56
CA SER A 110 0.93 8.11 -4.35
C SER A 110 2.45 8.04 -4.45
N VAL A 111 2.97 8.13 -5.67
CA VAL A 111 4.42 8.13 -5.92
C VAL A 111 5.08 9.31 -5.20
N ASP A 112 4.50 10.51 -5.35
CA ASP A 112 5.08 11.74 -4.79
C ASP A 112 5.04 11.74 -3.25
N ASP A 113 3.90 11.33 -2.64
CA ASP A 113 3.76 11.28 -1.18
C ASP A 113 4.68 10.20 -0.59
N THR A 114 4.80 9.05 -1.26
CA THR A 114 5.71 7.98 -0.85
C THR A 114 7.16 8.44 -0.89
N GLN A 115 7.56 9.19 -1.92
CA GLN A 115 8.90 9.74 -2.02
C GLN A 115 9.22 10.70 -0.87
N ALA A 116 8.25 11.53 -0.45
CA ALA A 116 8.43 12.41 0.70
C ALA A 116 8.70 11.64 2.01
N VAL A 117 8.00 10.52 2.23
CA VAL A 117 8.24 9.63 3.38
C VAL A 117 9.62 8.95 3.28
N ILE A 118 9.98 8.44 2.11
CA ILE A 118 11.29 7.81 1.87
C ILE A 118 12.42 8.81 2.13
N ASP A 119 12.29 10.05 1.68
CA ASP A 119 13.29 11.09 1.91
C ASP A 119 13.41 11.44 3.40
N ALA A 120 12.31 11.47 4.14
CA ALA A 120 12.32 11.65 5.60
C ALA A 120 13.02 10.48 6.30
N LEU A 121 12.73 9.23 5.90
CA LEU A 121 13.39 8.03 6.42
C LEU A 121 14.90 8.06 6.16
N LYS A 122 15.34 8.37 4.93
CA LYS A 122 16.76 8.44 4.56
C LYS A 122 17.51 9.55 5.31
N ARG A 123 16.85 10.69 5.56
CA ARG A 123 17.45 11.76 6.38
C ARG A 123 17.65 11.33 7.82
N ARG A 124 16.68 10.64 8.40
CA ARG A 124 16.73 10.20 9.80
C ARG A 124 17.58 8.96 10.01
N PHE A 125 17.54 8.03 9.07
CA PHE A 125 18.24 6.74 9.10
C PHE A 125 19.09 6.57 7.83
N PRO A 126 20.29 7.18 7.75
CA PRO A 126 21.08 7.18 6.53
C PRO A 126 21.50 5.79 6.01
N ALA A 127 21.53 4.78 6.91
CA ALA A 127 21.86 3.40 6.57
C ALA A 127 20.64 2.56 6.11
N ILE A 128 19.43 3.16 6.08
CA ILE A 128 18.21 2.44 5.71
C ILE A 128 18.31 1.88 4.28
N SER A 129 17.96 0.61 4.12
CA SER A 129 17.90 -0.05 2.82
C SER A 129 16.46 -0.06 2.28
N GLY A 130 16.31 0.14 0.98
CA GLY A 130 15.03 0.04 0.28
C GLY A 130 14.97 -1.15 -0.66
N PRO A 131 13.81 -1.37 -1.28
CA PRO A 131 13.64 -2.41 -2.29
C PRO A 131 14.56 -2.13 -3.49
N ARG A 132 15.03 -3.21 -4.15
CA ARG A 132 15.89 -3.09 -5.35
C ARG A 132 15.17 -2.46 -6.55
N HIS A 133 13.85 -2.61 -6.61
CA HIS A 133 12.93 -2.03 -7.57
C HIS A 133 11.74 -1.50 -6.80
N ASP A 134 11.15 -0.42 -7.29
CA ASP A 134 10.00 0.21 -6.65
C ASP A 134 8.89 -0.81 -6.36
N ASP A 135 8.28 -0.70 -5.19
CA ASP A 135 7.17 -1.55 -4.81
C ASP A 135 5.83 -0.99 -5.32
N ILE A 136 5.79 0.29 -5.73
CA ILE A 136 4.58 0.86 -6.34
C ILE A 136 4.34 0.22 -7.70
N CYS A 137 3.12 -0.27 -7.91
CA CYS A 137 2.73 -0.95 -9.13
C CYS A 137 2.87 0.00 -10.35
N TYR A 138 3.54 -0.44 -11.41
CA TYR A 138 3.70 0.34 -12.65
C TYR A 138 2.35 0.79 -13.24
N ALA A 139 1.30 -0.04 -13.10
CA ALA A 139 -0.03 0.33 -13.55
C ALA A 139 -0.63 1.46 -12.69
N THR A 140 -0.28 1.53 -11.40
CA THR A 140 -0.63 2.64 -10.51
C THR A 140 0.13 3.91 -10.93
N GLN A 141 1.44 3.81 -11.16
CA GLN A 141 2.26 4.93 -11.63
C GLN A 141 1.73 5.50 -12.95
N ASN A 142 1.53 4.66 -13.96
CA ASN A 142 1.03 5.08 -15.26
C ASN A 142 -0.33 5.79 -15.19
N ARG A 143 -1.23 5.31 -14.31
CA ARG A 143 -2.52 5.97 -14.09
C ARG A 143 -2.38 7.32 -13.40
N GLN A 144 -1.47 7.43 -12.43
CA GLN A 144 -1.19 8.68 -11.75
C GLN A 144 -0.61 9.72 -12.71
N ASP A 145 0.34 9.32 -13.55
CA ASP A 145 0.93 10.19 -14.56
C ASP A 145 -0.11 10.65 -15.58
N ALA A 146 -0.97 9.73 -16.06
CA ALA A 146 -2.06 10.05 -16.96
C ALA A 146 -3.06 11.06 -16.35
N VAL A 147 -3.40 10.92 -15.07
CA VAL A 147 -4.27 11.89 -14.37
C VAL A 147 -3.60 13.25 -14.24
N LYS A 148 -2.29 13.29 -13.90
CA LYS A 148 -1.54 14.55 -13.83
C LYS A 148 -1.53 15.28 -15.19
N ASP A 149 -1.42 14.54 -16.30
CA ASP A 149 -1.44 15.12 -17.64
C ASP A 149 -2.86 15.55 -18.07
N LEU A 150 -3.88 14.77 -17.76
CA LEU A 150 -5.27 15.11 -18.02
C LEU A 150 -5.72 16.34 -17.24
N ALA A 151 -5.36 16.44 -15.97
CA ALA A 151 -5.73 17.56 -15.11
C ALA A 151 -5.27 18.93 -15.64
N ARG A 152 -4.26 18.97 -16.51
CA ARG A 152 -3.81 20.21 -17.17
C ARG A 152 -4.65 20.62 -18.38
N GLN A 153 -5.58 19.77 -18.83
CA GLN A 153 -6.28 19.89 -20.10
C GLN A 153 -7.80 19.89 -19.94
N VAL A 154 -8.30 19.72 -18.72
CA VAL A 154 -9.73 19.58 -18.43
C VAL A 154 -10.14 20.46 -17.26
N ASP A 155 -11.43 20.79 -17.18
CA ASP A 155 -12.01 21.58 -16.09
C ASP A 155 -12.58 20.70 -14.96
N LEU A 156 -12.75 19.39 -15.23
CA LEU A 156 -13.32 18.42 -14.29
C LEU A 156 -12.73 17.04 -14.55
N VAL A 157 -12.48 16.27 -13.47
CA VAL A 157 -12.11 14.85 -13.54
C VAL A 157 -13.15 13.99 -12.84
N LEU A 158 -13.71 13.02 -13.55
CA LEU A 158 -14.53 11.97 -12.96
C LEU A 158 -13.73 10.66 -12.93
N VAL A 159 -13.50 10.15 -11.73
CA VAL A 159 -12.84 8.85 -11.53
C VAL A 159 -13.91 7.81 -11.29
N VAL A 160 -14.04 6.86 -12.22
CA VAL A 160 -14.98 5.74 -12.05
C VAL A 160 -14.31 4.65 -11.24
N GLY A 161 -14.88 4.31 -10.08
CA GLY A 161 -14.35 3.29 -9.19
C GLY A 161 -15.00 3.29 -7.82
N SER A 162 -14.74 2.24 -7.05
CA SER A 162 -15.30 2.09 -5.71
C SER A 162 -14.58 2.99 -4.68
N VAL A 163 -15.32 3.49 -3.70
CA VAL A 163 -14.81 4.22 -2.53
C VAL A 163 -13.79 3.41 -1.71
N ASN A 164 -13.86 2.08 -1.80
CA ASN A 164 -12.92 1.17 -1.14
C ASN A 164 -11.63 0.93 -1.94
N SER A 165 -11.52 1.47 -3.15
CA SER A 165 -10.34 1.33 -4.00
C SER A 165 -9.31 2.40 -3.67
N SER A 166 -8.18 2.00 -3.07
CA SER A 166 -7.04 2.90 -2.80
C SER A 166 -6.57 3.60 -4.08
N ASN A 167 -6.43 2.86 -5.19
CA ASN A 167 -6.04 3.45 -6.48
C ASN A 167 -7.03 4.52 -6.96
N SER A 168 -8.35 4.27 -6.90
CA SER A 168 -9.36 5.23 -7.38
C SER A 168 -9.38 6.50 -6.52
N ASN A 169 -9.33 6.35 -5.19
CA ASN A 169 -9.21 7.50 -4.28
C ASN A 169 -7.96 8.33 -4.61
N ARG A 170 -6.82 7.66 -4.83
CA ARG A 170 -5.55 8.33 -5.13
C ARG A 170 -5.61 9.12 -6.44
N LEU A 171 -6.25 8.59 -7.49
CA LEU A 171 -6.40 9.31 -8.77
C LEU A 171 -7.24 10.57 -8.60
N ARG A 172 -8.34 10.51 -7.81
CA ARG A 172 -9.15 11.68 -7.48
C ARG A 172 -8.33 12.74 -6.74
N GLU A 173 -7.64 12.33 -5.67
CA GLU A 173 -6.82 13.25 -4.86
C GLU A 173 -5.70 13.92 -5.67
N LEU A 174 -5.10 13.21 -6.62
CA LEU A 174 -4.07 13.79 -7.49
C LEU A 174 -4.62 14.91 -8.38
N ALA A 175 -5.82 14.74 -8.94
CA ALA A 175 -6.47 15.80 -9.72
C ALA A 175 -6.85 16.99 -8.82
N GLU A 176 -7.36 16.74 -7.61
CA GLU A 176 -7.64 17.79 -6.62
C GLU A 176 -6.36 18.58 -6.25
N LYS A 177 -5.23 17.89 -6.03
CA LYS A 177 -3.92 18.53 -5.77
C LYS A 177 -3.44 19.41 -6.93
N GLN A 178 -3.89 19.14 -8.18
CA GLN A 178 -3.63 20.00 -9.33
C GLN A 178 -4.60 21.20 -9.42
N GLY A 179 -5.55 21.32 -8.48
CA GLY A 179 -6.54 22.38 -8.45
C GLY A 179 -7.76 22.14 -9.32
N ILE A 180 -7.94 20.93 -9.85
CA ILE A 180 -9.07 20.57 -10.70
C ILE A 180 -10.16 19.87 -9.87
N PRO A 181 -11.43 20.32 -9.93
CA PRO A 181 -12.54 19.60 -9.32
C PRO A 181 -12.56 18.15 -9.76
N SER A 182 -12.60 17.22 -8.78
CA SER A 182 -12.60 15.80 -9.10
C SER A 182 -13.46 14.99 -8.16
N TYR A 183 -14.19 14.05 -8.74
CA TYR A 183 -15.17 13.24 -8.03
C TYR A 183 -14.97 11.77 -8.32
N LEU A 184 -15.13 10.95 -7.28
CA LEU A 184 -15.15 9.50 -7.37
C LEU A 184 -16.60 9.06 -7.50
N VAL A 185 -16.91 8.31 -8.55
CA VAL A 185 -18.25 7.81 -8.85
C VAL A 185 -18.20 6.30 -9.09
N ASP A 186 -19.14 5.57 -8.52
CA ASP A 186 -19.28 4.12 -8.74
C ASP A 186 -20.09 3.82 -10.00
N GLY A 187 -21.01 4.73 -10.36
CA GLY A 187 -21.85 4.63 -11.55
C GLY A 187 -22.37 5.98 -12.06
N ALA A 188 -23.14 5.92 -13.12
CA ALA A 188 -23.70 7.13 -13.76
C ALA A 188 -24.66 7.89 -12.83
N ASP A 189 -25.35 7.18 -11.94
CA ASP A 189 -26.33 7.76 -11.01
C ASP A 189 -25.68 8.63 -9.92
N ASP A 190 -24.37 8.51 -9.72
CA ASP A 190 -23.61 9.33 -8.77
C ASP A 190 -23.21 10.68 -9.36
N ILE A 191 -23.33 10.86 -10.68
CA ILE A 191 -22.94 12.10 -11.37
C ILE A 191 -23.99 13.16 -11.12
N ARG A 192 -23.59 14.29 -10.54
CA ARG A 192 -24.47 15.43 -10.28
C ARG A 192 -24.39 16.42 -11.43
N ALA A 193 -25.56 16.87 -11.90
CA ALA A 193 -25.63 17.84 -13.00
C ALA A 193 -24.86 19.13 -12.69
N GLU A 194 -24.90 19.59 -11.44
CA GLU A 194 -24.18 20.77 -10.95
C GLU A 194 -22.65 20.73 -11.11
N TRP A 195 -22.08 19.54 -11.26
CA TRP A 195 -20.63 19.40 -11.52
C TRP A 195 -20.25 19.67 -12.97
N LEU A 196 -21.24 19.64 -13.87
CA LEU A 196 -21.07 19.78 -15.32
C LEU A 196 -21.46 21.18 -15.81
N GLU A 197 -21.97 22.02 -14.91
CA GLU A 197 -22.33 23.42 -15.20
C GLU A 197 -21.08 24.28 -14.95
N GLY A 198 -20.30 24.54 -16.01
CA GLY A 198 -19.10 25.38 -15.98
C GLY A 198 -19.11 26.42 -17.09
#